data_52826ec4e964064e9d84046a1112157b
#
_entry.id   52826ec4e964064e9d84046a1112157b
#
_cell.length_a   1.000
_cell.length_b   1.000
_cell.length_c   1.000
_cell.angle_alpha   90.00
_cell.angle_beta   90.00
_cell.angle_gamma   90.00
#
_symmetry.space_group_name_H-M   'P 1'
#
loop_
_entity.id
_entity.type
_entity.pdbx_description
1 polymer ?
#
loop_
_entity_poly.entity_id
_entity_poly.type
_entity_poly.pdbx_seq_one_letter_code
_entity_poly.pdbx_strand_id
1 'polypeptide(L)'
;MAAQRVISWAHIAERDLDAIEEYIALDKPEAALDAIDTIEAKVQMLKLFPDMGKRGRVRGTRELVVAPLTYVVVYRVRGDHIEIARGLHGAQQWPGRIL
;
A
#
# COMPACT_ATOMS: atom_id res chain seq x y z
N MET A 1 -11.44 21.91 -13.50
CA MET A 1 -10.77 20.60 -13.52
C MET A 1 -10.24 20.27 -12.13
N ALA A 2 -10.48 19.06 -11.71
CA ALA A 2 -9.91 18.63 -10.46
C ALA A 2 -8.40 18.54 -10.58
N ALA A 3 -7.67 19.03 -9.57
CA ALA A 3 -6.24 18.88 -9.50
C ALA A 3 -5.91 17.38 -9.39
N GLN A 4 -4.86 16.94 -10.08
CA GLN A 4 -4.39 15.58 -9.94
C GLN A 4 -3.79 15.40 -8.56
N ARG A 5 -4.17 14.31 -7.91
CA ARG A 5 -3.56 13.95 -6.63
C ARG A 5 -2.18 13.38 -6.85
N VAL A 6 -1.29 13.64 -5.90
CA VAL A 6 0.09 13.17 -5.93
C VAL A 6 0.23 12.05 -4.92
N ILE A 7 0.80 10.93 -5.36
CA ILE A 7 1.08 9.81 -4.47
C ILE A 7 2.57 9.80 -4.17
N SER A 8 2.92 9.72 -2.89
CA SER A 8 4.29 9.50 -2.47
C SER A 8 4.34 8.30 -1.53
N TRP A 9 5.46 7.59 -1.57
CA TRP A 9 5.70 6.43 -0.72
C TRP A 9 6.69 6.83 0.36
N ALA A 10 6.33 6.64 1.62
CA ALA A 10 7.29 6.75 2.69
C ALA A 10 8.41 5.74 2.47
N HIS A 11 9.62 6.08 2.86
CA HIS A 11 10.77 5.21 2.65
C HIS A 11 10.55 3.81 3.23
N ILE A 12 9.95 3.74 4.42
CA ILE A 12 9.66 2.45 5.05
C ILE A 12 8.62 1.65 4.25
N ALA A 13 7.68 2.34 3.59
CA ALA A 13 6.70 1.67 2.74
C ALA A 13 7.35 1.09 1.48
N GLU A 14 8.33 1.78 0.91
CA GLU A 14 9.10 1.25 -0.20
C GLU A 14 9.86 -0.01 0.22
N ARG A 15 10.44 0.01 1.41
CA ARG A 15 11.14 -1.17 1.96
C ARG A 15 10.17 -2.32 2.22
N ASP A 16 8.94 -2.02 2.65
CA ASP A 16 7.91 -3.04 2.81
C ASP A 16 7.60 -3.71 1.47
N LEU A 17 7.54 -2.91 0.40
CA LEU A 17 7.28 -3.43 -0.94
C LEU A 17 8.41 -4.34 -1.42
N ASP A 18 9.64 -3.93 -1.20
CA ASP A 18 10.81 -4.75 -1.53
C ASP A 18 10.80 -6.07 -0.76
N ALA A 19 10.41 -6.02 0.51
CA ALA A 19 10.38 -7.21 1.36
C ALA A 19 9.35 -8.22 0.87
N ILE A 20 8.16 -7.78 0.47
CA ILE A 20 7.15 -8.72 -0.05
C ILE A 20 7.57 -9.30 -1.40
N GLU A 21 8.23 -8.49 -2.23
CA GLU A 21 8.76 -8.97 -3.49
C GLU A 21 9.78 -10.09 -3.28
N GLU A 22 10.73 -9.89 -2.37
CA GLU A 22 11.73 -10.91 -2.04
C GLU A 22 11.09 -12.17 -1.49
N TYR A 23 10.11 -12.00 -0.61
CA TYR A 23 9.41 -13.15 -0.01
C TYR A 23 8.71 -14.01 -1.07
N ILE A 24 8.00 -13.37 -2.00
CA ILE A 24 7.31 -14.10 -3.06
C ILE A 24 8.31 -14.73 -4.03
N ALA A 25 9.41 -14.03 -4.33
CA ALA A 25 10.41 -14.50 -5.27
C ALA A 25 11.14 -15.75 -4.80
N LEU A 26 11.19 -15.99 -3.48
CA LEU A 26 11.78 -17.22 -2.95
C LEU A 26 11.07 -18.46 -3.45
N ASP A 27 9.78 -18.36 -3.68
CA ASP A 27 8.97 -19.49 -4.17
C ASP A 27 8.74 -19.39 -5.67
N LYS A 28 8.30 -18.23 -6.17
CA LYS A 28 7.97 -18.01 -7.58
C LYS A 28 8.44 -16.64 -8.03
N PRO A 29 9.64 -16.53 -8.64
CA PRO A 29 10.15 -15.22 -9.06
C PRO A 29 9.21 -14.46 -9.99
N GLU A 30 8.54 -15.14 -10.92
CA GLU A 30 7.61 -14.49 -11.84
C GLU A 30 6.37 -13.95 -11.13
N ALA A 31 5.93 -14.62 -10.08
CA ALA A 31 4.78 -14.17 -9.30
C ALA A 31 5.11 -12.91 -8.49
N ALA A 32 6.37 -12.71 -8.13
CA ALA A 32 6.80 -11.52 -7.41
C ALA A 32 6.58 -10.25 -8.24
N LEU A 33 6.93 -10.28 -9.52
CA LEU A 33 6.73 -9.14 -10.41
C LEU A 33 5.24 -8.84 -10.57
N ASP A 34 4.42 -9.87 -10.77
CA ASP A 34 2.97 -9.70 -10.89
C ASP A 34 2.37 -9.10 -9.62
N ALA A 35 2.85 -9.54 -8.46
CA ALA A 35 2.37 -9.02 -7.18
C ALA A 35 2.67 -7.53 -7.04
N ILE A 36 3.88 -7.10 -7.38
CA ILE A 36 4.28 -5.69 -7.30
C ILE A 36 3.42 -4.86 -8.26
N ASP A 37 3.23 -5.34 -9.48
CA ASP A 37 2.39 -4.64 -10.47
C ASP A 37 0.96 -4.49 -9.96
N THR A 38 0.42 -5.53 -9.34
CA THR A 38 -0.94 -5.51 -8.78
C THR A 38 -1.05 -4.47 -7.66
N ILE A 39 -0.07 -4.44 -6.77
CA ILE A 39 -0.07 -3.47 -5.65
C ILE A 39 0.02 -2.05 -6.20
N GLU A 40 0.95 -1.80 -7.12
CA GLU A 40 1.14 -0.47 -7.67
C GLU A 40 -0.08 0.02 -8.45
N ALA A 41 -0.70 -0.85 -9.24
CA ALA A 41 -1.91 -0.50 -9.98
C ALA A 41 -3.05 -0.14 -9.03
N LYS A 42 -3.20 -0.89 -7.95
CA LYS A 42 -4.25 -0.61 -6.96
C LYS A 42 -4.00 0.72 -6.27
N VAL A 43 -2.76 1.00 -5.90
CA VAL A 43 -2.38 2.26 -5.26
C VAL A 43 -2.67 3.45 -6.20
N GLN A 44 -2.39 3.31 -7.49
CA GLN A 44 -2.66 4.39 -8.44
C GLN A 44 -4.14 4.78 -8.52
N MET A 45 -5.03 3.84 -8.23
CA MET A 45 -6.47 4.14 -8.20
C MET A 45 -6.84 5.14 -7.11
N LEU A 46 -6.01 5.30 -6.10
CA LEU A 46 -6.25 6.28 -5.04
C LEU A 46 -6.24 7.71 -5.55
N LYS A 47 -5.63 7.98 -6.69
CA LYS A 47 -5.68 9.31 -7.30
C LYS A 47 -7.10 9.71 -7.67
N LEU A 48 -7.92 8.73 -8.06
CA LEU A 48 -9.32 8.95 -8.42
C LEU A 48 -10.26 8.69 -7.24
N PHE A 49 -9.93 7.72 -6.40
CA PHE A 49 -10.79 7.27 -5.32
C PHE A 49 -10.00 7.23 -4.00
N PRO A 50 -9.69 8.41 -3.43
CA PRO A 50 -8.86 8.45 -2.21
C PRO A 50 -9.51 7.81 -0.99
N ASP A 51 -10.84 7.69 -0.99
CA ASP A 51 -11.58 7.07 0.11
C ASP A 51 -11.84 5.57 -0.10
N MET A 52 -11.19 4.98 -1.11
CA MET A 52 -11.41 3.58 -1.46
C MET A 52 -11.04 2.61 -0.33
N GLY A 53 -10.00 2.93 0.44
CA GLY A 53 -9.65 2.15 1.61
C GLY A 53 -10.58 2.42 2.77
N LYS A 54 -10.74 1.43 3.65
CA LYS A 54 -11.53 1.62 4.87
C LYS A 54 -10.74 2.42 5.89
N ARG A 55 -11.42 2.96 6.89
CA ARG A 55 -10.74 3.64 8.00
C ARG A 55 -9.73 2.69 8.65
N GLY A 56 -8.52 3.19 8.81
CA GLY A 56 -7.44 2.41 9.40
C GLY A 56 -7.56 2.31 10.91
N ARG A 57 -6.83 1.35 11.46
CA ARG A 57 -6.74 1.19 12.91
C ARG A 57 -5.96 2.32 13.59
N VAL A 58 -5.15 3.04 12.82
CA VAL A 58 -4.49 4.25 13.30
C VAL A 58 -5.30 5.44 12.83
N ARG A 59 -5.60 6.36 13.76
CA ARG A 59 -6.38 7.55 13.45
C ARG A 59 -5.74 8.36 12.33
N GLY A 60 -6.56 8.79 11.38
CA GLY A 60 -6.08 9.56 10.23
C GLY A 60 -5.56 8.74 9.07
N THR A 61 -5.56 7.41 9.21
CA THR A 61 -5.13 6.53 8.13
C THR A 61 -6.30 5.78 7.52
N ARG A 62 -6.05 5.21 6.34
CA ARG A 62 -6.93 4.26 5.68
C ARG A 62 -6.15 3.01 5.33
N GLU A 63 -6.84 1.91 5.16
CA GLU A 63 -6.26 0.61 4.83
C GLU A 63 -6.90 0.09 3.56
N LEU A 64 -6.07 -0.12 2.55
CA LEU A 64 -6.51 -0.63 1.25
C LEU A 64 -6.02 -2.07 1.11
N VAL A 65 -6.97 -3.00 1.05
CA VAL A 65 -6.65 -4.42 0.85
C VAL A 65 -6.42 -4.67 -0.64
N VAL A 66 -5.31 -5.28 -0.96
CA VAL A 66 -4.97 -5.64 -2.34
C VAL A 66 -5.17 -7.14 -2.51
N ALA A 67 -6.40 -7.52 -2.90
CA ALA A 67 -6.74 -8.90 -3.16
C ALA A 67 -6.14 -9.33 -4.50
N PRO A 68 -5.80 -10.61 -4.68
CA PRO A 68 -5.90 -11.71 -3.72
C PRO A 68 -4.67 -11.88 -2.81
N LEU A 69 -3.77 -10.91 -2.78
CA LEU A 69 -2.46 -11.02 -2.12
C LEU A 69 -2.52 -10.94 -0.60
N THR A 70 -3.66 -10.55 -0.03
CA THR A 70 -3.78 -10.24 1.40
C THR A 70 -2.78 -9.17 1.88
N TYR A 71 -2.34 -8.33 0.96
CA TYR A 71 -1.45 -7.20 1.25
C TYR A 71 -2.31 -5.98 1.58
N VAL A 72 -1.94 -5.27 2.63
CA VAL A 72 -2.69 -4.10 3.08
C VAL A 72 -1.80 -2.88 2.96
N VAL A 73 -2.27 -1.90 2.19
CA VAL A 73 -1.58 -0.62 2.04
C VAL A 73 -2.19 0.36 3.04
N VAL A 74 -1.37 0.85 3.96
CA VAL A 74 -1.78 1.87 4.93
C VAL A 74 -1.39 3.22 4.36
N TYR A 75 -2.36 4.12 4.21
CA TYR A 75 -2.12 5.42 3.61
C TYR A 75 -2.91 6.52 4.33
N ARG A 76 -2.57 7.75 4.07
CA ARG A 76 -3.32 8.90 4.55
C ARG A 76 -3.44 9.94 3.45
N VAL A 77 -4.55 10.66 3.48
CA VAL A 77 -4.88 11.68 2.49
C VAL A 77 -4.76 13.05 3.13
N ARG A 78 -3.97 13.92 2.52
CA ARG A 78 -3.82 15.31 2.96
C ARG A 78 -4.02 16.21 1.75
N GLY A 79 -5.24 16.76 1.60
CA GLY A 79 -5.57 17.55 0.43
C GLY A 79 -5.43 16.74 -0.85
N ASP A 80 -4.59 17.19 -1.76
CA ASP A 80 -4.31 16.50 -3.02
C ASP A 80 -3.10 15.56 -2.91
N HIS A 81 -2.56 15.35 -1.70
CA HIS A 81 -1.40 14.51 -1.48
C HIS A 81 -1.81 13.23 -0.76
N ILE A 82 -1.39 12.10 -1.31
CA ILE A 82 -1.62 10.79 -0.71
C ILE A 82 -0.28 10.19 -0.34
N GLU A 83 -0.09 9.92 0.95
CA GLU A 83 1.13 9.30 1.43
C GLU A 83 0.88 7.82 1.73
N ILE A 84 1.66 6.96 1.10
CA ILE A 84 1.66 5.54 1.42
C ILE A 84 2.61 5.36 2.60
N ALA A 85 2.05 5.02 3.76
CA ALA A 85 2.81 4.97 5.01
C ALA A 85 3.46 3.61 5.26
N ARG A 86 2.74 2.53 4.98
CA ARG A 86 3.23 1.17 5.16
C ARG A 86 2.57 0.23 4.16
N GLY A 87 3.24 -0.89 3.89
CA GLY A 87 2.64 -2.02 3.20
C GLY A 87 2.83 -3.26 4.06
N LEU A 88 1.75 -3.93 4.44
CA LEU A 88 1.81 -5.02 5.40
C LEU A 88 1.10 -6.26 4.84
N HIS A 89 1.77 -7.39 4.97
CA HIS A 89 1.16 -8.66 4.61
C HIS A 89 0.14 -9.07 5.68
N GLY A 90 -1.04 -9.53 5.26
CA GLY A 90 -2.11 -9.85 6.20
C GLY A 90 -1.77 -10.91 7.22
N ALA A 91 -0.84 -11.82 6.88
CA ALA A 91 -0.42 -12.90 7.78
C ALA A 91 0.70 -12.50 8.74
N GLN A 92 1.37 -11.36 8.50
CA GLN A 92 2.46 -10.95 9.38
C GLN A 92 1.92 -10.27 10.63
N GLN A 93 2.73 -10.28 11.69
CA GLN A 93 2.40 -9.52 12.89
C GLN A 93 2.61 -8.02 12.58
N TRP A 94 1.55 -7.25 12.79
CA TRP A 94 1.63 -5.82 12.53
C TRP A 94 2.49 -5.13 13.58
N PRO A 95 3.32 -4.17 13.17
CA PRO A 95 4.14 -3.42 14.12
C PRO A 95 3.26 -2.62 15.07
N GLY A 96 3.75 -2.41 16.28
CA GLY A 96 3.03 -1.61 17.26
C GLY A 96 2.92 -0.14 16.86
N ARG A 97 3.78 0.32 15.98
CA ARG A 97 3.79 1.69 15.50
C ARG A 97 3.78 1.70 13.97
N ILE A 98 2.76 2.33 13.39
CA ILE A 98 2.59 2.41 11.94
C ILE A 98 3.19 3.69 11.36
N LEU A 99 3.01 4.80 12.06
CA LEU A 99 3.50 6.10 11.58
C LEU A 99 4.64 6.64 12.42
#